data_768cbbe640b2c883428163fc3ae3ef3b
#
_entry.id   768cbbe640b2c883428163fc3ae3ef3b
#
_cell.length_a   1.000
_cell.length_b   1.000
_cell.length_c   1.000
_cell.angle_alpha   90.00
_cell.angle_beta   90.00
_cell.angle_gamma   90.00
#
_symmetry.space_group_name_H-M   'P 1'
#
loop_
_entity.id
_entity.type
_entity.pdbx_description
1 polymer ?
#
loop_
_entity_poly.entity_id
_entity_poly.type
_entity_poly.pdbx_seq_one_letter_code
_entity_poly.pdbx_strand_id
1 'polypeptide(L)'
;DLIIGNPPYFGMRKSDVESKYYDYFEGRPNIFVLFIILSLEKLNSDGIMSFILPKNFLNCLYYNKMREYIAENYSILVIDECSDDFIETKQETIMFIIQNTAPLNGKNTKYILQQNGYTIFGLEQNISEIKTMYTNSTTLKRMNFTVNVGNVVWNQCKDILTCSKDETLLIYSSDIKDNKLQIKKYNNEEKKNYIKKDGNTGPLLVLNRGYGKGEYKFEYCLIEGGFSYLIENHLICIKYNDEVSDEDLIGLYENIINSLEDERTKKFISLYFGNNAINTTELCNILPIYSTDLNN
;
A
#
# COMPACT_ATOMS: atom_id res chain seq x y z
N ASP A 1 6.08 32.42 -16.64
CA ASP A 1 5.10 32.56 -15.57
C ASP A 1 5.45 31.65 -14.41
N LEU A 2 4.96 32.03 -13.21
CA LEU A 2 5.23 31.29 -11.98
C LEU A 2 3.94 31.18 -11.15
N ILE A 3 3.54 29.96 -10.78
CA ILE A 3 2.45 29.69 -9.85
C ILE A 3 3.07 29.09 -8.58
N ILE A 4 2.89 29.77 -7.45
CA ILE A 4 3.39 29.29 -6.14
C ILE A 4 2.18 29.12 -5.21
N GLY A 5 2.17 28.04 -4.44
CA GLY A 5 1.08 27.80 -3.49
C GLY A 5 1.35 26.74 -2.46
N ASN A 6 0.55 26.81 -1.41
CA ASN A 6 0.37 25.76 -0.41
C ASN A 6 -1.13 25.45 -0.35
N PRO A 7 -1.63 24.57 -1.23
CA PRO A 7 -3.06 24.26 -1.27
C PRO A 7 -3.51 23.51 0.00
N PRO A 8 -4.77 23.62 0.41
CA PRO A 8 -5.29 22.85 1.54
C PRO A 8 -5.33 21.33 1.24
N TYR A 9 -5.22 20.48 2.29
CA TYR A 9 -5.12 19.03 2.16
C TYR A 9 -6.32 18.32 2.79
N PHE A 10 -7.48 18.33 2.13
CA PHE A 10 -8.65 17.59 2.62
C PHE A 10 -9.40 16.89 1.49
N GLY A 11 -10.05 15.78 1.85
CA GLY A 11 -10.83 14.99 0.92
C GLY A 11 -12.17 15.65 0.61
N MET A 12 -12.57 15.61 -0.66
CA MET A 12 -13.83 16.14 -1.16
C MET A 12 -14.82 15.01 -1.45
N ARG A 13 -16.11 15.35 -1.61
CA ARG A 13 -17.07 14.44 -2.23
C ARG A 13 -16.88 14.47 -3.74
N LYS A 14 -17.08 13.33 -4.41
CA LYS A 14 -17.01 13.27 -5.86
C LYS A 14 -18.01 14.22 -6.54
N SER A 15 -19.18 14.42 -5.91
CA SER A 15 -20.22 15.37 -6.37
C SER A 15 -19.78 16.84 -6.35
N ASP A 16 -18.75 17.19 -5.59
CA ASP A 16 -18.27 18.57 -5.45
C ASP A 16 -17.17 18.89 -6.49
N VAL A 17 -16.86 17.93 -7.36
CA VAL A 17 -15.85 18.04 -8.42
C VAL A 17 -16.55 17.98 -9.77
N GLU A 18 -16.17 18.86 -10.70
CA GLU A 18 -16.67 18.80 -12.07
C GLU A 18 -16.27 17.47 -12.75
N SER A 19 -17.19 16.88 -13.51
CA SER A 19 -16.98 15.55 -14.12
C SER A 19 -15.78 15.49 -15.07
N LYS A 20 -15.41 16.60 -15.71
CA LYS A 20 -14.23 16.69 -16.59
C LYS A 20 -12.90 16.36 -15.89
N TYR A 21 -12.85 16.45 -14.54
CA TYR A 21 -11.66 16.18 -13.74
C TYR A 21 -11.62 14.77 -13.16
N TYR A 22 -12.66 13.94 -13.36
CA TYR A 22 -12.75 12.61 -12.73
C TYR A 22 -11.63 11.66 -13.13
N ASP A 23 -11.07 11.83 -14.32
CA ASP A 23 -9.99 10.99 -14.84
C ASP A 23 -8.66 11.18 -14.12
N TYR A 24 -8.51 12.25 -13.33
CA TYR A 24 -7.32 12.49 -12.53
C TYR A 24 -7.36 11.85 -11.13
N PHE A 25 -8.49 11.20 -10.76
CA PHE A 25 -8.68 10.66 -9.43
C PHE A 25 -8.91 9.15 -9.45
N GLU A 26 -8.30 8.48 -8.49
CA GLU A 26 -8.64 7.11 -8.10
C GLU A 26 -9.32 7.14 -6.73
N GLY A 27 -10.64 6.88 -6.69
CA GLY A 27 -11.40 6.92 -5.45
C GLY A 27 -11.82 8.33 -5.00
N ARG A 28 -11.61 8.66 -3.73
CA ARG A 28 -12.07 9.93 -3.15
C ARG A 28 -11.15 11.08 -3.58
N PRO A 29 -11.70 12.15 -4.23
CA PRO A 29 -10.93 13.33 -4.60
C PRO A 29 -10.32 14.04 -3.38
N ASN A 30 -9.16 14.68 -3.59
CA ASN A 30 -8.55 15.59 -2.63
C ASN A 30 -8.37 16.96 -3.28
N ILE A 31 -8.63 18.01 -2.51
CA ILE A 31 -8.65 19.39 -3.02
C ILE A 31 -7.29 19.82 -3.58
N PHE A 32 -6.17 19.43 -2.98
CA PHE A 32 -4.86 19.84 -3.49
C PHE A 32 -4.60 19.30 -4.91
N VAL A 33 -5.17 18.15 -5.28
CA VAL A 33 -5.08 17.62 -6.65
C VAL A 33 -5.82 18.52 -7.63
N LEU A 34 -7.01 19.04 -7.24
CA LEU A 34 -7.70 20.05 -8.07
C LEU A 34 -6.88 21.33 -8.22
N PHE A 35 -6.21 21.79 -7.16
CA PHE A 35 -5.30 22.94 -7.26
C PHE A 35 -4.16 22.67 -8.23
N ILE A 36 -3.59 21.46 -8.25
CA ILE A 36 -2.59 21.09 -9.26
C ILE A 36 -3.20 21.19 -10.66
N ILE A 37 -4.32 20.52 -10.92
CA ILE A 37 -4.96 20.49 -12.25
C ILE A 37 -5.27 21.91 -12.75
N LEU A 38 -5.95 22.73 -11.92
CA LEU A 38 -6.33 24.10 -12.29
C LEU A 38 -5.11 25.00 -12.51
N SER A 39 -4.02 24.76 -11.78
CA SER A 39 -2.77 25.48 -12.00
C SER A 39 -2.11 25.08 -13.31
N LEU A 40 -2.09 23.80 -13.64
CA LEU A 40 -1.55 23.29 -14.91
C LEU A 40 -2.34 23.79 -16.12
N GLU A 41 -3.67 23.88 -16.00
CA GLU A 41 -4.53 24.47 -17.07
C GLU A 41 -4.22 25.95 -17.34
N LYS A 42 -3.69 26.67 -16.35
CA LYS A 42 -3.38 28.11 -16.43
C LYS A 42 -1.92 28.42 -16.69
N LEU A 43 -1.05 27.42 -16.55
CA LEU A 43 0.38 27.59 -16.68
C LEU A 43 0.77 27.70 -18.17
N ASN A 44 1.37 28.83 -18.56
CA ASN A 44 1.86 28.99 -19.93
C ASN A 44 3.00 28.01 -20.25
N SER A 45 3.31 27.85 -21.53
CA SER A 45 4.49 27.09 -21.97
C SER A 45 5.73 27.62 -21.26
N ASP A 46 6.61 26.71 -20.82
CA ASP A 46 7.82 26.98 -20.03
C ASP A 46 7.57 27.56 -18.63
N GLY A 47 6.30 27.77 -18.24
CA GLY A 47 5.93 28.24 -16.91
C GLY A 47 6.27 27.22 -15.82
N ILE A 48 6.43 27.70 -14.60
CA ILE A 48 6.82 26.89 -13.43
C ILE A 48 5.69 26.89 -12.39
N MET A 49 5.36 25.69 -11.88
CA MET A 49 4.52 25.53 -10.71
C MET A 49 5.38 25.04 -9.53
N SER A 50 5.27 25.71 -8.38
CA SER A 50 5.94 25.34 -7.13
C SER A 50 4.92 25.23 -6.02
N PHE A 51 4.67 24.03 -5.55
CA PHE A 51 3.71 23.75 -4.47
C PHE A 51 4.36 23.04 -3.29
N ILE A 52 3.86 23.36 -2.10
CA ILE A 52 4.03 22.53 -0.91
C ILE A 52 2.90 21.52 -0.92
N LEU A 53 3.22 20.23 -0.92
CA LEU A 53 2.25 19.13 -0.99
C LEU A 53 2.45 18.15 0.16
N PRO A 54 1.42 17.39 0.54
CA PRO A 54 1.59 16.32 1.52
C PRO A 54 2.50 15.23 0.95
N LYS A 55 3.43 14.71 1.76
CA LYS A 55 4.42 13.71 1.32
C LYS A 55 3.78 12.45 0.73
N ASN A 56 2.58 12.06 1.20
CA ASN A 56 1.85 10.93 0.64
C ASN A 56 1.40 11.12 -0.82
N PHE A 57 1.49 12.34 -1.38
CA PHE A 57 1.32 12.55 -2.82
C PHE A 57 2.33 11.74 -3.64
N LEU A 58 3.50 11.47 -3.09
CA LEU A 58 4.57 10.76 -3.79
C LEU A 58 4.21 9.29 -4.12
N ASN A 59 3.51 8.59 -3.25
CA ASN A 59 3.34 7.14 -3.34
C ASN A 59 1.92 6.63 -3.06
N CYS A 60 1.04 7.41 -2.43
CA CYS A 60 -0.34 6.97 -2.19
C CYS A 60 -1.05 6.68 -3.52
N LEU A 61 -1.65 5.50 -3.63
CA LEU A 61 -2.25 5.00 -4.87
C LEU A 61 -3.43 5.85 -5.34
N TYR A 62 -4.14 6.52 -4.44
CA TYR A 62 -5.22 7.45 -4.81
C TYR A 62 -4.79 8.59 -5.74
N TYR A 63 -3.49 8.89 -5.80
CA TYR A 63 -2.93 9.95 -6.62
C TYR A 63 -2.18 9.43 -7.86
N ASN A 64 -2.27 8.13 -8.15
CA ASN A 64 -1.53 7.50 -9.26
C ASN A 64 -1.82 8.17 -10.60
N LYS A 65 -3.09 8.35 -10.96
CA LYS A 65 -3.49 8.97 -12.23
C LYS A 65 -2.94 10.40 -12.39
N MET A 66 -2.92 11.18 -11.31
CA MET A 66 -2.34 12.51 -11.35
C MET A 66 -0.82 12.48 -11.53
N ARG A 67 -0.14 11.53 -10.89
CA ARG A 67 1.30 11.34 -11.08
C ARG A 67 1.63 10.86 -12.48
N GLU A 68 0.86 9.94 -13.05
CA GLU A 68 0.98 9.51 -14.46
C GLU A 68 0.86 10.70 -15.40
N TYR A 69 -0.19 11.49 -15.24
CA TYR A 69 -0.42 12.68 -16.04
C TYR A 69 0.75 13.67 -15.97
N ILE A 70 1.26 13.94 -14.76
CA ILE A 70 2.43 14.81 -14.59
C ILE A 70 3.68 14.20 -15.23
N ALA A 71 3.93 12.92 -14.99
CA ALA A 71 5.12 12.22 -15.48
C ALA A 71 5.20 12.22 -17.02
N GLU A 72 4.06 12.15 -17.69
CA GLU A 72 3.96 12.12 -19.15
C GLU A 72 4.06 13.51 -19.79
N ASN A 73 3.54 14.53 -19.14
CA ASN A 73 3.32 15.83 -19.78
C ASN A 73 4.22 16.96 -19.26
N TYR A 74 4.85 16.82 -18.08
CA TYR A 74 5.58 17.89 -17.41
C TYR A 74 6.98 17.46 -16.98
N SER A 75 7.93 18.39 -16.99
CA SER A 75 9.27 18.18 -16.46
C SER A 75 9.29 18.41 -14.94
N ILE A 76 9.64 17.39 -14.16
CA ILE A 76 9.84 17.51 -12.71
C ILE A 76 11.22 18.13 -12.48
N LEU A 77 11.25 19.32 -11.88
CA LEU A 77 12.47 20.04 -11.58
C LEU A 77 13.02 19.68 -10.19
N VAL A 78 12.13 19.65 -9.17
CA VAL A 78 12.52 19.39 -7.77
C VAL A 78 11.42 18.58 -7.09
N ILE A 79 11.84 17.59 -6.34
CA ILE A 79 11.10 16.97 -5.23
C ILE A 79 12.04 16.97 -4.03
N ASP A 80 11.67 17.68 -2.97
CA ASP A 80 12.48 17.78 -1.76
C ASP A 80 11.60 17.81 -0.52
N GLU A 81 12.11 17.37 0.63
CA GLU A 81 11.38 17.40 1.89
C GLU A 81 11.40 18.79 2.51
N CYS A 82 10.27 19.21 3.05
CA CYS A 82 10.23 20.42 3.86
C CYS A 82 10.65 20.06 5.30
N SER A 83 11.70 20.74 5.80
CA SER A 83 12.28 20.50 7.13
C SER A 83 11.44 21.04 8.29
N ASP A 84 10.47 21.91 8.01
CA ASP A 84 9.68 22.58 9.03
C ASP A 84 8.39 21.82 9.31
N ASP A 85 8.19 21.41 10.57
CA ASP A 85 6.92 20.90 11.05
C ASP A 85 5.87 22.01 11.04
N PHE A 86 4.70 21.76 10.45
CA PHE A 86 3.57 22.66 10.60
C PHE A 86 3.14 22.71 12.07
N ILE A 87 2.94 23.92 12.59
CA ILE A 87 2.59 24.16 14.01
C ILE A 87 1.36 23.36 14.46
N GLU A 88 0.42 23.11 13.55
CA GLU A 88 -0.88 22.48 13.86
C GLU A 88 -0.97 20.99 13.47
N THR A 89 -0.06 20.47 12.66
CA THR A 89 -0.12 19.08 12.19
C THR A 89 1.28 18.48 12.05
N LYS A 90 1.44 17.20 12.44
CA LYS A 90 2.65 16.41 12.20
C LYS A 90 2.69 15.83 10.78
N GLN A 91 2.06 16.50 9.81
CA GLN A 91 2.01 16.02 8.45
C GLN A 91 3.30 16.39 7.71
N GLU A 92 4.06 15.37 7.31
CA GLU A 92 5.23 15.55 6.46
C GLU A 92 4.81 16.13 5.11
N THR A 93 5.57 17.11 4.63
CA THR A 93 5.35 17.79 3.36
C THR A 93 6.58 17.81 2.49
N ILE A 94 6.35 18.06 1.21
CA ILE A 94 7.38 18.17 0.20
C ILE A 94 7.25 19.48 -0.56
N MET A 95 8.36 20.01 -1.02
CA MET A 95 8.42 21.00 -2.08
C MET A 95 8.39 20.26 -3.42
N PHE A 96 7.39 20.57 -4.23
CA PHE A 96 7.18 19.96 -5.54
C PHE A 96 7.20 21.03 -6.63
N ILE A 97 8.22 20.99 -7.50
CA ILE A 97 8.42 21.99 -8.56
C ILE A 97 8.42 21.29 -9.91
N ILE A 98 7.54 21.73 -10.80
CA ILE A 98 7.45 21.24 -12.18
C ILE A 98 7.44 22.40 -13.17
N GLN A 99 7.83 22.12 -14.40
CA GLN A 99 7.81 23.04 -15.53
C GLN A 99 6.86 22.53 -16.60
N ASN A 100 6.07 23.44 -17.21
CA ASN A 100 5.18 23.13 -18.33
C ASN A 100 5.98 22.96 -19.63
N THR A 101 6.79 21.92 -19.67
CA THR A 101 7.53 21.42 -20.82
C THR A 101 7.45 19.92 -20.82
N ALA A 102 7.33 19.31 -21.99
CA ALA A 102 7.40 17.87 -22.12
C ALA A 102 8.71 17.34 -21.49
N PRO A 103 8.66 16.25 -20.73
CA PRO A 103 9.87 15.69 -20.14
C PRO A 103 10.82 15.24 -21.24
N LEU A 104 12.05 15.78 -21.25
CA LEU A 104 13.11 15.27 -22.12
C LEU A 104 13.45 13.83 -21.70
N ASN A 105 13.72 12.95 -22.66
CA ASN A 105 14.06 11.55 -22.41
C ASN A 105 15.05 11.41 -21.26
N GLY A 106 14.63 10.77 -20.18
CA GLY A 106 15.43 10.48 -19.00
C GLY A 106 15.47 11.55 -17.90
N LYS A 107 14.99 12.80 -18.09
CA LYS A 107 15.07 13.82 -17.04
C LYS A 107 14.23 13.54 -15.80
N ASN A 108 13.01 12.99 -15.99
CA ASN A 108 12.14 12.67 -14.86
C ASN A 108 12.54 11.35 -14.13
N THR A 109 13.37 10.51 -14.76
CA THR A 109 13.68 9.16 -14.24
C THR A 109 14.34 9.15 -12.87
N LYS A 110 14.98 10.25 -12.49
CA LYS A 110 15.59 10.40 -11.17
C LYS A 110 14.56 10.58 -10.03
N TYR A 111 13.35 11.02 -10.36
CA TYR A 111 12.24 11.21 -9.41
C TYR A 111 11.14 10.16 -9.53
N ILE A 112 11.22 9.27 -10.55
CA ILE A 112 10.14 8.36 -10.90
C ILE A 112 10.59 6.90 -10.82
N LEU A 113 9.76 6.09 -10.19
CA LEU A 113 9.77 4.64 -10.26
C LEU A 113 8.48 4.18 -10.93
N GLN A 114 8.58 3.33 -11.97
CA GLN A 114 7.45 2.62 -12.58
C GLN A 114 7.43 1.19 -12.08
N GLN A 115 6.34 0.76 -11.45
CA GLN A 115 6.22 -0.59 -10.91
C GLN A 115 4.81 -1.16 -11.07
N ASN A 116 4.67 -2.24 -11.85
CA ASN A 116 3.41 -2.95 -12.10
C ASN A 116 2.22 -2.03 -12.44
N GLY A 117 2.44 -1.02 -13.31
CA GLY A 117 1.42 -0.08 -13.73
C GLY A 117 1.19 1.10 -12.79
N TYR A 118 2.02 1.25 -11.75
CA TYR A 118 1.95 2.40 -10.84
C TYR A 118 3.13 3.35 -11.07
N THR A 119 2.83 4.65 -11.12
CA THR A 119 3.80 5.73 -11.15
C THR A 119 4.02 6.25 -9.74
N ILE A 120 5.23 6.10 -9.25
CA ILE A 120 5.64 6.48 -7.91
C ILE A 120 6.65 7.61 -8.04
N PHE A 121 6.44 8.68 -7.28
CA PHE A 121 7.40 9.75 -7.16
C PHE A 121 8.24 9.58 -5.88
N GLY A 122 9.40 10.19 -5.85
CA GLY A 122 10.26 10.21 -4.66
C GLY A 122 11.43 11.17 -4.82
N LEU A 123 12.12 11.39 -3.73
CA LEU A 123 13.37 12.11 -3.74
C LEU A 123 14.40 11.36 -4.59
N GLU A 124 15.26 12.08 -5.29
CA GLU A 124 16.24 11.49 -6.22
C GLU A 124 17.07 10.37 -5.57
N GLN A 125 17.58 10.60 -4.36
CA GLN A 125 18.34 9.61 -3.61
C GLN A 125 17.52 8.38 -3.26
N ASN A 126 16.27 8.54 -2.82
CA ASN A 126 15.39 7.42 -2.45
C ASN A 126 14.99 6.60 -3.68
N ILE A 127 14.66 7.24 -4.79
CA ILE A 127 14.33 6.55 -6.05
C ILE A 127 15.51 5.73 -6.56
N SER A 128 16.73 6.28 -6.51
CA SER A 128 17.94 5.56 -6.90
C SER A 128 18.14 4.31 -6.04
N GLU A 129 17.98 4.44 -4.73
CA GLU A 129 18.16 3.33 -3.79
C GLU A 129 17.03 2.27 -3.95
N ILE A 130 15.78 2.70 -4.05
CA ILE A 130 14.64 1.80 -4.27
C ILE A 130 14.82 1.00 -5.58
N LYS A 131 15.28 1.64 -6.67
CA LYS A 131 15.57 0.93 -7.93
C LYS A 131 16.58 -0.19 -7.75
N THR A 132 17.62 0.01 -6.93
CA THR A 132 18.59 -1.05 -6.65
C THR A 132 18.00 -2.22 -5.89
N MET A 133 17.00 -1.95 -5.01
CA MET A 133 16.31 -2.99 -4.24
C MET A 133 15.41 -3.89 -5.09
N TYR A 134 15.02 -3.43 -6.29
CA TYR A 134 14.30 -4.29 -7.24
C TYR A 134 15.22 -5.22 -8.04
N THR A 135 16.54 -5.06 -7.96
CA THR A 135 17.49 -5.99 -8.59
C THR A 135 17.37 -7.35 -7.91
N ASN A 136 17.18 -8.41 -8.70
CA ASN A 136 16.98 -9.78 -8.20
C ASN A 136 15.79 -9.91 -7.22
N SER A 137 14.71 -9.19 -7.48
CA SER A 137 13.46 -9.31 -6.75
C SER A 137 12.28 -9.47 -7.71
N THR A 138 11.16 -9.86 -7.16
CA THR A 138 9.87 -9.92 -7.84
C THR A 138 8.82 -9.21 -7.00
N THR A 139 7.53 -9.37 -7.31
CA THR A 139 6.42 -8.93 -6.46
C THR A 139 5.41 -10.05 -6.32
N LEU A 140 4.56 -10.02 -5.30
CA LEU A 140 3.50 -11.01 -5.13
C LEU A 140 2.63 -11.11 -6.37
N LYS A 141 2.34 -9.98 -7.04
CA LYS A 141 1.58 -9.96 -8.30
C LYS A 141 2.25 -10.78 -9.40
N ARG A 142 3.56 -10.64 -9.57
CA ARG A 142 4.33 -11.38 -10.58
C ARG A 142 4.51 -12.86 -10.22
N MET A 143 4.47 -13.19 -8.93
CA MET A 143 4.47 -14.56 -8.43
C MET A 143 3.09 -15.21 -8.48
N ASN A 144 2.11 -14.59 -9.13
CA ASN A 144 0.72 -15.06 -9.25
C ASN A 144 -0.05 -15.15 -7.92
N PHE A 145 0.25 -14.25 -6.97
CA PHE A 145 -0.54 -14.09 -5.77
C PHE A 145 -1.55 -12.95 -5.88
N THR A 146 -2.66 -13.09 -5.17
CA THR A 146 -3.60 -12.01 -4.86
C THR A 146 -3.55 -11.68 -3.39
N VAL A 147 -3.74 -10.40 -3.07
CA VAL A 147 -3.72 -9.89 -1.70
C VAL A 147 -5.02 -9.17 -1.41
N ASN A 148 -5.78 -9.68 -0.47
CA ASN A 148 -7.08 -9.15 -0.08
C ASN A 148 -7.18 -9.06 1.45
N VAL A 149 -8.19 -8.36 1.95
CA VAL A 149 -8.54 -8.45 3.36
C VAL A 149 -9.41 -9.69 3.62
N GLY A 150 -9.45 -10.15 4.85
CA GLY A 150 -10.39 -11.20 5.28
C GLY A 150 -11.83 -10.82 4.94
N ASN A 151 -12.66 -11.81 4.68
CA ASN A 151 -14.01 -11.64 4.14
C ASN A 151 -15.11 -11.61 5.20
N VAL A 152 -14.78 -11.70 6.49
CA VAL A 152 -15.73 -11.68 7.58
C VAL A 152 -15.65 -10.36 8.35
N VAL A 153 -16.77 -9.63 8.36
CA VAL A 153 -16.97 -8.46 9.21
C VAL A 153 -17.79 -8.91 10.41
N TRP A 154 -17.11 -9.28 11.51
CA TRP A 154 -17.71 -9.99 12.64
C TRP A 154 -18.93 -9.28 13.24
N ASN A 155 -18.92 -7.94 13.32
CA ASN A 155 -20.02 -7.16 13.87
C ASN A 155 -21.29 -7.18 12.98
N GLN A 156 -21.17 -7.58 11.72
CA GLN A 156 -22.29 -7.80 10.79
C GLN A 156 -22.76 -9.26 10.75
N CYS A 157 -22.07 -10.15 11.46
CA CYS A 157 -22.34 -11.60 11.47
C CYS A 157 -22.65 -12.12 12.89
N LYS A 158 -23.05 -11.24 13.83
CA LYS A 158 -23.24 -11.59 15.24
C LYS A 158 -24.23 -12.72 15.46
N ASP A 159 -25.26 -12.82 14.64
CA ASP A 159 -26.33 -13.82 14.67
C ASP A 159 -25.83 -15.26 14.39
N ILE A 160 -24.78 -15.39 13.61
CA ILE A 160 -24.17 -16.69 13.26
C ILE A 160 -22.87 -16.98 14.01
N LEU A 161 -22.39 -16.06 14.86
CA LEU A 161 -21.23 -16.32 15.74
C LEU A 161 -21.58 -17.30 16.86
N THR A 162 -20.66 -18.20 17.19
CA THR A 162 -20.85 -19.26 18.19
C THR A 162 -19.60 -19.52 19.03
N CYS A 163 -19.78 -20.19 20.17
CA CYS A 163 -18.68 -20.72 20.97
C CYS A 163 -18.41 -22.21 20.68
N SER A 164 -19.23 -22.85 19.81
CA SER A 164 -19.06 -24.27 19.48
C SER A 164 -17.79 -24.48 18.65
N LYS A 165 -16.93 -25.38 19.13
CA LYS A 165 -15.69 -25.76 18.45
C LYS A 165 -15.90 -26.68 17.24
N ASP A 166 -17.11 -27.16 17.05
CA ASP A 166 -17.49 -27.99 15.88
C ASP A 166 -17.73 -27.14 14.62
N GLU A 167 -17.78 -25.80 14.79
CA GLU A 167 -18.00 -24.85 13.71
C GLU A 167 -16.65 -24.25 13.21
N THR A 168 -16.71 -23.49 12.14
CA THR A 168 -15.53 -22.84 11.51
C THR A 168 -14.87 -21.84 12.45
N LEU A 169 -13.56 -21.94 12.66
CA LEU A 169 -12.78 -20.98 13.43
C LEU A 169 -12.73 -19.63 12.72
N LEU A 170 -13.10 -18.56 13.41
CA LEU A 170 -12.94 -17.19 12.92
C LEU A 170 -11.68 -16.58 13.53
N ILE A 171 -10.69 -16.35 12.68
CA ILE A 171 -9.38 -15.80 13.07
C ILE A 171 -9.39 -14.29 12.98
N TYR A 172 -9.06 -13.62 14.06
CA TYR A 172 -8.98 -12.19 14.20
C TYR A 172 -7.52 -11.68 14.20
N SER A 173 -7.33 -10.40 13.95
CA SER A 173 -6.00 -9.77 14.03
C SER A 173 -5.33 -9.95 15.40
N SER A 174 -6.13 -9.94 16.48
CA SER A 174 -5.64 -10.16 17.84
C SER A 174 -5.22 -11.60 18.15
N ASP A 175 -5.56 -12.57 17.30
CA ASP A 175 -5.18 -13.98 17.43
C ASP A 175 -3.81 -14.27 16.81
N ILE A 176 -3.20 -13.27 16.16
CA ILE A 176 -1.83 -13.36 15.65
C ILE A 176 -0.92 -12.63 16.64
N LYS A 177 0.05 -13.36 17.18
CA LYS A 177 1.04 -12.83 18.10
C LYS A 177 2.36 -13.56 17.92
N ASP A 178 3.47 -12.79 17.87
CA ASP A 178 4.82 -13.34 17.72
C ASP A 178 4.92 -14.28 16.50
N ASN A 179 4.27 -13.89 15.39
CA ASN A 179 4.17 -14.61 14.12
C ASN A 179 3.54 -16.01 14.23
N LYS A 180 2.67 -16.21 15.22
CA LYS A 180 1.96 -17.47 15.48
C LYS A 180 0.48 -17.25 15.75
N LEU A 181 -0.34 -18.26 15.41
CA LEU A 181 -1.75 -18.29 15.73
C LEU A 181 -1.93 -18.61 17.23
N GLN A 182 -2.48 -17.67 17.98
CA GLN A 182 -2.77 -17.79 19.41
C GLN A 182 -4.20 -17.34 19.68
N ILE A 183 -5.13 -18.27 19.66
CA ILE A 183 -6.56 -17.98 19.81
C ILE A 183 -6.82 -17.37 21.18
N LYS A 184 -7.34 -16.15 21.19
CA LYS A 184 -7.68 -15.40 22.40
C LYS A 184 -9.12 -15.64 22.84
N LYS A 185 -9.35 -15.57 24.14
CA LYS A 185 -10.70 -15.40 24.68
C LYS A 185 -11.04 -13.90 24.70
N TYR A 186 -12.25 -13.57 24.24
CA TYR A 186 -12.71 -12.20 24.20
C TYR A 186 -13.59 -11.88 25.41
N ASN A 187 -13.36 -10.70 26.01
CA ASN A 187 -14.21 -10.18 27.09
C ASN A 187 -15.57 -9.64 26.56
N ASN A 188 -15.64 -9.36 25.26
CA ASN A 188 -16.87 -8.95 24.60
C ASN A 188 -17.73 -10.19 24.33
N GLU A 189 -18.88 -10.30 24.98
CA GLU A 189 -19.80 -11.45 24.84
C GLU A 189 -20.36 -11.61 23.42
N GLU A 190 -20.41 -10.55 22.64
CA GLU A 190 -20.85 -10.60 21.25
C GLU A 190 -19.77 -11.13 20.30
N LYS A 191 -18.48 -11.03 20.67
CA LYS A 191 -17.34 -11.48 19.85
C LYS A 191 -16.98 -12.92 20.22
N LYS A 192 -17.14 -13.84 19.28
CA LYS A 192 -16.90 -15.27 19.49
C LYS A 192 -15.87 -15.79 18.48
N ASN A 193 -15.21 -16.89 18.82
CA ASN A 193 -14.13 -17.47 18.03
C ASN A 193 -14.58 -18.35 16.88
N TYR A 194 -15.88 -18.70 16.80
CA TYR A 194 -16.39 -19.61 15.77
C TYR A 194 -17.59 -18.99 15.07
N ILE A 195 -17.84 -19.45 13.84
CA ILE A 195 -18.91 -18.94 12.98
C ILE A 195 -19.59 -20.10 12.22
N LYS A 196 -20.91 -20.07 12.15
CA LYS A 196 -21.73 -21.06 11.41
C LYS A 196 -21.72 -20.74 9.91
N LYS A 197 -20.57 -20.92 9.29
CA LYS A 197 -20.34 -20.69 7.87
C LYS A 197 -19.18 -21.57 7.41
N ASP A 198 -19.27 -22.12 6.19
CA ASP A 198 -18.18 -22.90 5.60
C ASP A 198 -16.90 -22.06 5.48
N GLY A 199 -15.79 -22.66 5.84
CA GLY A 199 -14.47 -22.02 5.84
C GLY A 199 -13.49 -22.66 4.87
N ASN A 200 -12.29 -22.11 4.85
CA ASN A 200 -11.15 -22.69 4.14
C ASN A 200 -10.49 -23.76 5.01
N THR A 201 -9.80 -24.71 4.36
CA THR A 201 -9.10 -25.81 5.06
C THR A 201 -7.63 -25.93 4.66
N GLY A 202 -7.21 -25.33 3.56
CA GLY A 202 -5.85 -25.36 3.06
C GLY A 202 -4.94 -24.28 3.66
N PRO A 203 -3.65 -24.26 3.27
CA PRO A 203 -2.68 -23.28 3.75
C PRO A 203 -3.03 -21.85 3.35
N LEU A 204 -2.70 -20.87 4.22
CA LEU A 204 -2.87 -19.45 3.95
C LEU A 204 -1.88 -18.62 4.77
N LEU A 205 -1.20 -17.68 4.11
CA LEU A 205 -0.40 -16.67 4.78
C LEU A 205 -1.26 -15.42 5.06
N VAL A 206 -1.32 -15.03 6.33
CA VAL A 206 -2.06 -13.84 6.77
C VAL A 206 -1.13 -12.86 7.47
N LEU A 207 -1.42 -11.56 7.33
CA LEU A 207 -0.66 -10.48 7.94
C LEU A 207 -1.58 -9.54 8.71
N ASN A 208 -1.10 -9.04 9.84
CA ASN A 208 -1.71 -7.89 10.49
C ASN A 208 -1.47 -6.62 9.65
N ARG A 209 -2.48 -5.75 9.59
CA ARG A 209 -2.26 -4.38 9.12
C ARG A 209 -1.39 -3.68 10.15
N GLY A 210 -0.12 -3.45 9.83
CA GLY A 210 0.76 -2.70 10.70
C GLY A 210 0.22 -1.27 10.90
N TYR A 211 0.20 -0.82 12.14
CA TYR A 211 -0.10 0.58 12.49
C TYR A 211 1.20 1.20 13.00
N GLY A 212 1.74 2.17 12.22
CA GLY A 212 3.05 2.72 12.51
C GLY A 212 3.05 3.90 13.46
N LYS A 213 3.55 3.69 14.67
CA LYS A 213 4.39 4.66 15.38
C LYS A 213 5.73 3.96 15.60
N GLY A 214 6.77 4.35 14.85
CA GLY A 214 8.09 3.73 14.94
C GLY A 214 8.41 2.82 13.75
N GLU A 215 9.34 1.91 13.90
CA GLU A 215 9.72 0.96 12.86
C GLU A 215 8.54 0.06 12.50
N TYR A 216 8.23 0.00 11.21
CA TYR A 216 7.20 -0.91 10.70
C TYR A 216 7.70 -2.35 10.85
N LYS A 217 6.90 -3.17 11.55
CA LYS A 217 7.18 -4.59 11.71
C LYS A 217 6.02 -5.39 11.12
N PHE A 218 6.33 -6.30 10.19
CA PHE A 218 5.36 -7.29 9.77
C PHE A 218 5.04 -8.25 10.93
N GLU A 219 3.76 -8.41 11.21
CA GLU A 219 3.27 -9.46 12.07
C GLU A 219 2.40 -10.36 11.20
N TYR A 220 2.84 -11.58 10.98
CA TYR A 220 2.24 -12.54 10.07
C TYR A 220 1.94 -13.87 10.78
N CYS A 221 1.17 -14.72 10.12
CA CYS A 221 1.00 -16.11 10.52
C CYS A 221 0.77 -16.98 9.29
N LEU A 222 1.55 -18.05 9.16
CA LEU A 222 1.26 -19.12 8.23
C LEU A 222 0.27 -20.08 8.91
N ILE A 223 -0.92 -20.18 8.33
CA ILE A 223 -1.94 -21.18 8.69
C ILE A 223 -1.68 -22.37 7.78
N GLU A 224 -1.24 -23.50 8.34
CA GLU A 224 -0.90 -24.69 7.55
C GLU A 224 -2.14 -25.47 7.06
N GLY A 225 -3.32 -25.15 7.60
CA GLY A 225 -4.57 -25.83 7.25
C GLY A 225 -4.91 -27.01 8.15
N GLY A 226 -5.70 -27.94 7.64
CA GLY A 226 -6.14 -29.14 8.40
C GLY A 226 -7.35 -28.92 9.32
N PHE A 227 -7.90 -27.72 9.37
CA PHE A 227 -9.13 -27.37 10.09
C PHE A 227 -9.89 -26.28 9.32
N SER A 228 -11.20 -26.16 9.56
CA SER A 228 -12.03 -25.13 8.91
C SER A 228 -11.82 -23.78 9.57
N TYR A 229 -11.50 -22.77 8.77
CA TYR A 229 -11.30 -21.40 9.25
C TYR A 229 -11.76 -20.32 8.27
N LEU A 230 -12.07 -19.14 8.80
CA LEU A 230 -12.33 -17.90 8.08
C LEU A 230 -11.50 -16.76 8.69
N ILE A 231 -11.23 -15.75 7.88
CA ILE A 231 -10.38 -14.61 8.27
C ILE A 231 -11.24 -13.35 8.39
N GLU A 232 -11.09 -12.67 9.52
CA GLU A 232 -11.73 -11.40 9.81
C GLU A 232 -11.08 -10.25 9.01
N ASN A 233 -11.85 -9.23 8.66
CA ASN A 233 -11.49 -8.18 7.69
C ASN A 233 -10.37 -7.22 8.11
N HIS A 234 -9.86 -7.29 9.34
CA HIS A 234 -8.67 -6.54 9.76
C HIS A 234 -7.35 -7.25 9.42
N LEU A 235 -7.41 -8.50 9.01
CA LEU A 235 -6.24 -9.23 8.50
C LEU A 235 -6.13 -9.12 6.98
N ILE A 236 -4.90 -9.12 6.49
CA ILE A 236 -4.57 -9.26 5.08
C ILE A 236 -4.30 -10.72 4.78
N CYS A 237 -4.86 -11.24 3.69
CA CYS A 237 -4.68 -12.60 3.19
C CYS A 237 -3.85 -12.56 1.90
N ILE A 238 -2.78 -13.35 1.84
CA ILE A 238 -1.98 -13.59 0.63
C ILE A 238 -2.38 -14.94 0.09
N LYS A 239 -3.02 -14.98 -1.08
CA LYS A 239 -3.55 -16.19 -1.69
C LYS A 239 -2.88 -16.46 -3.03
N TYR A 240 -2.38 -17.68 -3.23
CA TYR A 240 -1.90 -18.15 -4.53
C TYR A 240 -3.07 -18.43 -5.46
N ASN A 241 -2.90 -18.15 -6.75
CA ASN A 241 -4.03 -18.21 -7.71
C ASN A 241 -4.13 -19.56 -8.44
N ASP A 242 -3.04 -20.34 -8.46
CA ASP A 242 -3.06 -21.65 -9.11
C ASP A 242 -3.29 -22.78 -8.10
N GLU A 243 -3.69 -23.94 -8.61
CA GLU A 243 -3.81 -25.15 -7.82
C GLU A 243 -2.45 -25.84 -7.71
N VAL A 244 -1.99 -26.04 -6.48
CA VAL A 244 -0.75 -26.76 -6.15
C VAL A 244 -0.98 -27.60 -4.90
N SER A 245 -0.06 -28.51 -4.59
CA SER A 245 -0.14 -29.27 -3.33
C SER A 245 0.00 -28.33 -2.12
N ASP A 246 -0.57 -28.74 -0.98
CA ASP A 246 -0.43 -27.96 0.26
C ASP A 246 1.05 -27.81 0.67
N GLU A 247 1.89 -28.81 0.42
CA GLU A 247 3.32 -28.80 0.70
C GLU A 247 4.06 -27.74 -0.16
N ASP A 248 3.79 -27.72 -1.48
CA ASP A 248 4.36 -26.72 -2.38
C ASP A 248 3.90 -25.30 -2.02
N LEU A 249 2.61 -25.14 -1.66
CA LEU A 249 2.05 -23.86 -1.26
C LEU A 249 2.67 -23.33 0.03
N ILE A 250 2.91 -24.20 1.01
CA ILE A 250 3.62 -23.85 2.26
C ILE A 250 5.03 -23.37 1.91
N GLY A 251 5.76 -24.09 1.04
CA GLY A 251 7.10 -23.68 0.58
C GLY A 251 7.12 -22.30 -0.08
N LEU A 252 6.09 -21.98 -0.91
CA LEU A 252 5.94 -20.64 -1.49
C LEU A 252 5.70 -19.57 -0.42
N TYR A 253 4.88 -19.85 0.59
CA TYR A 253 4.65 -18.93 1.71
C TYR A 253 5.89 -18.72 2.57
N GLU A 254 6.68 -19.76 2.82
CA GLU A 254 7.95 -19.65 3.55
C GLU A 254 8.95 -18.75 2.83
N ASN A 255 9.04 -18.84 1.50
CA ASN A 255 9.84 -17.92 0.70
C ASN A 255 9.39 -16.46 0.84
N ILE A 256 8.07 -16.22 0.88
CA ILE A 256 7.53 -14.87 1.14
C ILE A 256 7.91 -14.41 2.56
N ILE A 257 7.76 -15.26 3.56
CA ILE A 257 8.10 -14.97 4.97
C ILE A 257 9.58 -14.60 5.08
N ASN A 258 10.47 -15.37 4.49
CA ASN A 258 11.90 -15.07 4.46
C ASN A 258 12.19 -13.69 3.85
N SER A 259 11.46 -13.33 2.79
CA SER A 259 11.56 -11.99 2.20
C SER A 259 11.03 -10.90 3.12
N LEU A 260 9.93 -11.13 3.85
CA LEU A 260 9.39 -10.14 4.79
C LEU A 260 10.35 -9.86 5.96
N GLU A 261 11.19 -10.82 6.32
CA GLU A 261 12.18 -10.72 7.38
C GLU A 261 13.54 -10.18 6.89
N ASP A 262 13.75 -10.08 5.57
CA ASP A 262 14.99 -9.58 4.96
C ASP A 262 15.22 -8.11 5.33
N GLU A 263 16.46 -7.74 5.65
CA GLU A 263 16.83 -6.37 5.97
C GLU A 263 16.58 -5.39 4.80
N ARG A 264 16.66 -5.87 3.55
CA ARG A 264 16.31 -5.07 2.36
C ARG A 264 14.83 -4.69 2.37
N THR A 265 13.95 -5.58 2.80
CA THR A 265 12.52 -5.31 2.93
C THR A 265 12.25 -4.25 3.99
N LYS A 266 12.92 -4.31 5.15
CA LYS A 266 12.82 -3.28 6.20
C LYS A 266 13.27 -1.92 5.68
N LYS A 267 14.39 -1.89 4.97
CA LYS A 267 14.93 -0.67 4.36
C LYS A 267 13.99 -0.11 3.29
N PHE A 268 13.42 -0.97 2.43
CA PHE A 268 12.43 -0.56 1.43
C PHE A 268 11.22 0.10 2.10
N ILE A 269 10.70 -0.50 3.15
CA ILE A 269 9.55 0.03 3.89
C ILE A 269 9.84 1.41 4.46
N SER A 270 11.00 1.58 5.07
CA SER A 270 11.43 2.88 5.62
C SER A 270 11.50 3.98 4.55
N LEU A 271 12.03 3.65 3.37
CA LEU A 271 12.19 4.61 2.27
C LEU A 271 10.89 4.91 1.53
N TYR A 272 10.06 3.89 1.33
CA TYR A 272 8.84 4.00 0.52
C TYR A 272 7.63 4.42 1.35
N PHE A 273 7.37 3.76 2.48
CA PHE A 273 6.15 3.95 3.25
C PHE A 273 6.30 4.98 4.37
N GLY A 274 7.51 5.18 4.86
CA GLY A 274 7.74 5.99 6.05
C GLY A 274 6.89 5.48 7.22
N ASN A 275 5.97 6.32 7.71
CA ASN A 275 5.06 5.96 8.82
C ASN A 275 3.69 5.46 8.37
N ASN A 276 3.46 5.24 7.08
CA ASN A 276 2.17 4.79 6.55
C ASN A 276 2.02 3.27 6.65
N ALA A 277 0.80 2.80 6.95
CA ALA A 277 0.49 1.38 6.91
C ALA A 277 0.42 0.89 5.45
N ILE A 278 1.00 -0.29 5.19
CA ILE A 278 0.90 -0.96 3.88
C ILE A 278 -0.55 -1.38 3.63
N ASN A 279 -1.09 -1.05 2.46
CA ASN A 279 -2.37 -1.58 1.99
C ASN A 279 -2.17 -2.83 1.11
N THR A 280 -3.27 -3.51 0.81
CA THR A 280 -3.25 -4.75 0.02
C THR A 280 -2.68 -4.58 -1.38
N THR A 281 -2.96 -3.45 -2.03
CA THR A 281 -2.47 -3.15 -3.38
C THR A 281 -0.96 -2.91 -3.39
N GLU A 282 -0.46 -2.14 -2.43
CA GLU A 282 0.97 -1.87 -2.28
C GLU A 282 1.74 -3.14 -1.93
N LEU A 283 1.22 -3.95 -1.00
CA LEU A 283 1.81 -5.25 -0.66
C LEU A 283 1.88 -6.18 -1.88
N CYS A 284 0.84 -6.19 -2.72
CA CYS A 284 0.77 -7.06 -3.89
C CYS A 284 1.67 -6.59 -5.04
N ASN A 285 1.69 -5.29 -5.33
CA ASN A 285 2.26 -4.77 -6.57
C ASN A 285 3.60 -4.05 -6.38
N ILE A 286 3.88 -3.54 -5.18
CA ILE A 286 4.99 -2.62 -4.95
C ILE A 286 6.09 -3.25 -4.10
N LEU A 287 5.74 -3.96 -3.02
CA LEU A 287 6.75 -4.54 -2.13
C LEU A 287 7.64 -5.54 -2.89
N PRO A 288 8.98 -5.35 -2.93
CA PRO A 288 9.87 -6.34 -3.52
C PRO A 288 9.90 -7.62 -2.67
N ILE A 289 9.83 -8.76 -3.34
CA ILE A 289 9.98 -10.10 -2.75
C ILE A 289 11.30 -10.68 -3.22
N TYR A 290 12.15 -11.01 -2.29
CA TYR A 290 13.47 -11.59 -2.50
C TYR A 290 13.37 -13.11 -2.32
N SER A 291 13.45 -13.86 -3.42
CA SER A 291 13.47 -15.32 -3.37
C SER A 291 14.89 -15.83 -3.45
N THR A 292 15.18 -16.89 -2.70
CA THR A 292 16.44 -17.62 -2.80
C THR A 292 16.58 -18.35 -4.13
N ASP A 293 15.46 -18.63 -4.81
CA ASP A 293 15.40 -19.45 -6.04
C ASP A 293 15.51 -18.64 -7.34
N LEU A 294 15.59 -17.31 -7.29
CA LEU A 294 15.78 -16.46 -8.47
C LEU A 294 17.23 -16.41 -8.98
N ASN A 295 18.14 -17.18 -8.39
CA ASN A 295 19.56 -17.26 -8.77
C ASN A 295 19.90 -18.49 -9.61
N ASN A 296 18.92 -19.20 -10.19
CA ASN A 296 19.15 -20.32 -11.11
C ASN A 296 18.64 -20.03 -12.51
#